data_439e8c06524ef954b743c8af74a1d589
#
_entry.id   439e8c06524ef954b743c8af74a1d589
#
_cell.length_a   1.000
_cell.length_b   1.000
_cell.length_c   1.000
_cell.angle_alpha   90.00
_cell.angle_beta   90.00
_cell.angle_gamma   90.00
#
_symmetry.space_group_name_H-M   'P 1'
#
loop_
_entity.id
_entity.type
_entity.pdbx_description
1 polymer ?
#
loop_
_entity_poly.entity_id
_entity_poly.type
_entity_poly.pdbx_seq_one_letter_code
_entity_poly.pdbx_strand_id
1 'polypeptide(L)'
;MSYLELKRKHQDELSKFPLFFAFNESQFEDGMNKLGLKPNETDKINRINACCYCKKSDSKSYKNMYKRFVLEKREALKDDNYVLEMFQCEMKNHEYDLTHDDKEVIEACGLDMFDMNSSQRLRLLYIQAKKSFLSLCYD
;
A
#
# COMPACT_ATOMS: atom_id res chain seq x y z
N MET A 1 -9.96 5.03 13.18
CA MET A 1 -10.10 4.18 11.97
C MET A 1 -9.14 3.01 12.08
N SER A 2 -9.61 1.81 11.82
CA SER A 2 -8.75 0.61 11.88
C SER A 2 -7.83 0.53 10.67
N TYR A 3 -6.83 -0.37 10.73
CA TYR A 3 -5.92 -0.62 9.62
C TYR A 3 -6.67 -1.03 8.35
N LEU A 4 -7.61 -1.98 8.47
CA LEU A 4 -8.39 -2.44 7.32
C LEU A 4 -9.33 -1.36 6.77
N GLU A 5 -9.93 -0.57 7.64
CA GLU A 5 -10.79 0.54 7.21
C GLU A 5 -10.00 1.59 6.40
N LEU A 6 -8.82 1.99 6.90
CA LEU A 6 -7.98 2.95 6.20
C LEU A 6 -7.47 2.37 4.87
N LYS A 7 -7.06 1.11 4.86
CA LYS A 7 -6.60 0.42 3.65
C LYS A 7 -7.70 0.38 2.59
N ARG A 8 -8.93 0.04 2.98
CA ARG A 8 -10.08 0.04 2.06
C ARG A 8 -10.39 1.43 1.52
N LYS A 9 -10.37 2.44 2.39
CA LYS A 9 -10.58 3.83 1.98
C LYS A 9 -9.58 4.25 0.90
N HIS A 10 -8.29 3.95 1.11
CA HIS A 10 -7.24 4.28 0.14
C HIS A 10 -7.40 3.50 -1.16
N GLN A 11 -7.75 2.22 -1.08
CA GLN A 11 -8.01 1.40 -2.27
C GLN A 11 -9.20 1.90 -3.07
N ASP A 12 -10.28 2.31 -2.40
CA ASP A 12 -11.46 2.88 -3.06
C ASP A 12 -11.12 4.18 -3.78
N GLU A 13 -10.39 5.07 -3.13
CA GLU A 13 -9.98 6.33 -3.75
C GLU A 13 -9.08 6.08 -4.97
N LEU A 14 -8.14 5.15 -4.86
CA LEU A 14 -7.25 4.79 -5.96
C LEU A 14 -8.02 4.16 -7.11
N SER A 15 -9.00 3.31 -6.82
CA SER A 15 -9.82 2.64 -7.86
C SER A 15 -10.66 3.63 -8.67
N LYS A 16 -11.01 4.77 -8.08
CA LYS A 16 -11.78 5.84 -8.74
C LYS A 16 -10.90 6.84 -9.49
N PHE A 17 -9.60 6.77 -9.29
CA PHE A 17 -8.67 7.67 -9.95
C PHE A 17 -8.47 7.25 -11.41
N PRO A 18 -8.45 8.21 -12.37
CA PRO A 18 -8.31 7.89 -13.80
C PRO A 18 -6.88 7.50 -14.14
N LEU A 19 -6.57 6.22 -13.96
CA LEU A 19 -5.30 5.62 -14.33
C LEU A 19 -5.54 4.25 -14.97
N PHE A 20 -4.51 3.69 -15.60
CA PHE A 20 -4.57 2.33 -16.11
C PHE A 20 -3.22 1.61 -15.92
N PHE A 21 -3.30 0.28 -15.92
CA PHE A 21 -2.14 -0.60 -15.88
C PHE A 21 -1.99 -1.29 -17.23
N ALA A 22 -0.76 -1.40 -17.73
CA ALA A 22 -0.47 -2.08 -18.99
C ALA A 22 0.86 -2.81 -18.91
N PHE A 23 0.84 -4.10 -19.23
CA PHE A 23 2.01 -4.97 -19.28
C PHE A 23 2.41 -5.31 -20.72
N ASN A 24 1.57 -4.96 -21.69
CA ASN A 24 1.81 -5.17 -23.11
C ASN A 24 1.15 -4.07 -23.92
N GLU A 25 1.41 -4.08 -25.25
CA GLU A 25 0.90 -3.06 -26.16
C GLU A 25 -0.63 -3.02 -26.26
N SER A 26 -1.27 -4.19 -26.30
CA SER A 26 -2.72 -4.29 -26.35
C SER A 26 -3.38 -3.65 -25.14
N GLN A 27 -2.89 -3.95 -23.95
CA GLN A 27 -3.37 -3.36 -22.70
C GLN A 27 -3.12 -1.85 -22.66
N PHE A 28 -1.99 -1.40 -23.23
CA PHE A 28 -1.68 0.01 -23.31
C PHE A 28 -2.69 0.76 -24.19
N GLU A 29 -3.01 0.22 -25.35
CA GLU A 29 -4.02 0.81 -26.26
C GLU A 29 -5.40 0.86 -25.60
N ASP A 30 -5.82 -0.23 -24.94
CA ASP A 30 -7.08 -0.27 -24.20
C ASP A 30 -7.11 0.76 -23.08
N GLY A 31 -6.02 0.91 -22.36
CA GLY A 31 -5.89 1.91 -21.30
C GLY A 31 -5.96 3.34 -21.81
N MET A 32 -5.31 3.63 -22.93
CA MET A 32 -5.38 4.94 -23.59
C MET A 32 -6.80 5.26 -23.99
N ASN A 33 -7.50 4.30 -24.60
CA ASN A 33 -8.90 4.46 -24.99
C ASN A 33 -9.80 4.72 -23.77
N LYS A 34 -9.55 4.03 -22.67
CA LYS A 34 -10.28 4.22 -21.41
C LYS A 34 -10.14 5.65 -20.87
N LEU A 35 -8.99 6.28 -21.08
CA LEU A 35 -8.75 7.67 -20.71
C LEU A 35 -9.24 8.68 -21.75
N GLY A 36 -9.84 8.21 -22.85
CA GLY A 36 -10.31 9.06 -23.94
C GLY A 36 -9.18 9.58 -24.82
N LEU A 37 -8.04 8.89 -24.86
CA LEU A 37 -6.88 9.24 -25.66
C LEU A 37 -6.69 8.27 -26.81
N LYS A 38 -6.05 8.74 -27.89
CA LYS A 38 -5.58 7.87 -28.96
C LYS A 38 -4.29 7.18 -28.55
N PRO A 39 -4.03 5.94 -29.03
CA PRO A 39 -2.81 5.21 -28.63
C PRO A 39 -1.49 5.93 -28.94
N ASN A 40 -1.48 6.82 -29.93
CA ASN A 40 -0.28 7.60 -30.29
C ASN A 40 -0.12 8.91 -29.51
N GLU A 41 -1.08 9.28 -28.68
CA GLU A 41 -1.02 10.51 -27.88
C GLU A 41 -0.21 10.33 -26.60
N THR A 42 0.96 9.71 -26.72
CA THR A 42 1.86 9.38 -25.59
C THR A 42 2.44 10.63 -24.91
N ASP A 43 2.41 11.77 -25.56
CA ASP A 43 2.80 13.06 -24.98
C ASP A 43 1.83 13.58 -23.92
N LYS A 44 0.62 13.01 -23.84
CA LYS A 44 -0.44 13.42 -22.91
C LYS A 44 -0.51 12.58 -21.65
N ILE A 45 0.36 11.57 -21.50
CA ILE A 45 0.38 10.68 -20.35
C ILE A 45 1.71 10.72 -19.64
N ASN A 46 1.67 10.41 -18.33
CA ASN A 46 2.83 10.16 -17.49
C ASN A 46 2.81 8.73 -17.01
N ARG A 47 4.01 8.13 -16.99
CA ARG A 47 4.25 6.84 -16.37
C ARG A 47 4.49 7.07 -14.87
N ILE A 48 3.65 6.47 -14.03
CA ILE A 48 3.77 6.58 -12.57
C ILE A 48 4.81 5.59 -12.05
N ASN A 49 4.77 4.37 -12.57
CA ASN A 49 5.74 3.31 -12.28
C ASN A 49 5.85 2.38 -13.50
N ALA A 50 6.46 1.21 -13.33
CA ALA A 50 6.77 0.32 -14.46
C ALA A 50 5.59 -0.02 -15.37
N CYS A 51 4.36 -0.03 -14.86
CA CYS A 51 3.19 -0.48 -15.62
C CYS A 51 1.94 0.38 -15.38
N CYS A 52 2.05 1.51 -14.67
CA CYS A 52 0.92 2.36 -14.32
C CYS A 52 1.04 3.73 -14.99
N TYR A 53 -0.04 4.20 -15.59
CA TYR A 53 -0.08 5.45 -16.38
C TYR A 53 -1.30 6.29 -16.01
N CYS A 54 -1.13 7.60 -16.02
CA CYS A 54 -2.23 8.55 -15.92
C CYS A 54 -2.00 9.73 -16.89
N LYS A 55 -3.03 10.53 -17.10
CA LYS A 55 -2.87 11.75 -17.90
C LYS A 55 -1.91 12.72 -17.21
N LYS A 56 -1.12 13.46 -17.98
CA LYS A 56 -0.27 14.53 -17.44
C LYS A 56 -1.07 15.55 -16.66
N SER A 57 -2.29 15.87 -17.10
CA SER A 57 -3.18 16.80 -16.41
C SER A 57 -3.61 16.30 -15.03
N ASP A 58 -3.58 14.98 -14.78
CA ASP A 58 -3.97 14.36 -13.50
C ASP A 58 -2.77 14.06 -12.60
N SER A 59 -1.54 14.27 -13.09
CA SER A 59 -0.31 13.94 -12.38
C SER A 59 -0.19 14.61 -11.01
N LYS A 60 -0.55 15.91 -10.96
CA LYS A 60 -0.49 16.69 -9.71
C LYS A 60 -1.52 16.17 -8.70
N SER A 61 -2.73 15.87 -9.17
CA SER A 61 -3.79 15.30 -8.32
C SER A 61 -3.39 13.93 -7.77
N TYR A 62 -2.74 13.09 -8.58
CA TYR A 62 -2.23 11.81 -8.14
C TYR A 62 -1.18 11.99 -7.03
N LYS A 63 -0.21 12.88 -7.24
CA LYS A 63 0.83 13.15 -6.24
C LYS A 63 0.24 13.66 -4.93
N ASN A 64 -0.74 14.55 -5.01
CA ASN A 64 -1.41 15.11 -3.83
C ASN A 64 -2.20 14.01 -3.08
N MET A 65 -2.89 13.15 -3.81
CA MET A 65 -3.59 12.00 -3.21
C MET A 65 -2.62 11.09 -2.47
N TYR A 66 -1.50 10.74 -3.11
CA TYR A 66 -0.50 9.88 -2.51
C TYR A 66 0.14 10.48 -1.26
N LYS A 67 0.46 11.78 -1.31
CA LYS A 67 0.98 12.51 -0.13
C LYS A 67 -0.01 12.47 1.03
N ARG A 68 -1.29 12.65 0.73
CA ARG A 68 -2.35 12.58 1.74
C ARG A 68 -2.43 11.19 2.35
N PHE A 69 -2.34 10.14 1.53
CA PHE A 69 -2.30 8.75 2.01
C PHE A 69 -1.14 8.52 3.00
N VAL A 70 0.05 9.03 2.66
CA VAL A 70 1.23 8.91 3.52
C VAL A 70 1.00 9.60 4.86
N LEU A 71 0.44 10.82 4.85
CA LEU A 71 0.15 11.56 6.08
C LEU A 71 -0.92 10.88 6.94
N GLU A 72 -1.98 10.36 6.33
CA GLU A 72 -3.02 9.62 7.04
C GLU A 72 -2.47 8.36 7.70
N LYS A 73 -1.60 7.62 7.01
CA LYS A 73 -0.95 6.43 7.56
C LYS A 73 -0.04 6.77 8.73
N ARG A 74 0.73 7.86 8.62
CA ARG A 74 1.61 8.32 9.71
C ARG A 74 0.80 8.69 10.95
N GLU A 75 -0.31 9.38 10.76
CA GLU A 75 -1.19 9.74 11.86
C GLU A 75 -1.79 8.50 12.50
N ALA A 76 -2.22 7.53 11.70
CA ALA A 76 -2.78 6.27 12.17
C ALA A 76 -1.78 5.45 13.00
N LEU A 77 -0.49 5.52 12.68
CA LEU A 77 0.57 4.81 13.42
C LEU A 77 0.70 5.27 14.87
N LYS A 78 0.11 6.38 15.24
CA LYS A 78 0.09 6.85 16.63
C LYS A 78 -0.86 6.04 17.52
N ASP A 79 -1.79 5.30 16.93
CA ASP A 79 -2.75 4.46 17.63
C ASP A 79 -2.19 3.04 17.74
N ASP A 80 -1.99 2.56 18.97
CA ASP A 80 -1.46 1.23 19.25
C ASP A 80 -2.34 0.11 18.67
N ASN A 81 -3.65 0.26 18.72
CA ASN A 81 -4.58 -0.73 18.17
C ASN A 81 -4.45 -0.83 16.65
N TYR A 82 -4.28 0.30 15.99
CA TYR A 82 -4.01 0.32 14.54
C TYR A 82 -2.71 -0.43 14.21
N VAL A 83 -1.66 -0.19 14.97
CA VAL A 83 -0.34 -0.82 14.75
C VAL A 83 -0.42 -2.33 14.97
N LEU A 84 -1.07 -2.78 16.05
CA LEU A 84 -1.26 -4.21 16.32
C LEU A 84 -2.04 -4.90 15.19
N GLU A 85 -3.13 -4.31 14.76
CA GLU A 85 -3.94 -4.85 13.65
C GLU A 85 -3.12 -4.90 12.36
N MET A 86 -2.37 -3.84 12.07
CA MET A 86 -1.50 -3.76 10.88
C MET A 86 -0.50 -4.91 10.85
N PHE A 87 0.23 -5.13 11.93
CA PHE A 87 1.20 -6.22 11.99
C PHE A 87 0.55 -7.58 11.86
N GLN A 88 -0.54 -7.83 12.58
CA GLN A 88 -1.26 -9.11 12.52
C GLN A 88 -1.85 -9.38 11.13
N CYS A 89 -2.40 -8.35 10.49
CA CYS A 89 -2.96 -8.44 9.15
C CYS A 89 -1.90 -8.83 8.12
N GLU A 90 -0.74 -8.18 8.16
CA GLU A 90 0.34 -8.47 7.22
C GLU A 90 1.06 -9.80 7.54
N MET A 91 1.10 -10.22 8.80
CA MET A 91 1.55 -11.57 9.15
C MET A 91 0.66 -12.64 8.51
N LYS A 92 -0.65 -12.44 8.55
CA LYS A 92 -1.61 -13.34 7.91
C LYS A 92 -1.45 -13.34 6.39
N ASN A 93 -1.36 -12.16 5.79
CA ASN A 93 -1.25 -12.02 4.33
C ASN A 93 0.03 -12.65 3.77
N HIS A 94 1.10 -12.69 4.55
CA HIS A 94 2.40 -13.23 4.15
C HIS A 94 2.73 -14.58 4.79
N GLU A 95 1.73 -15.26 5.34
CA GLU A 95 1.87 -16.61 5.91
C GLU A 95 3.05 -16.69 6.88
N TYR A 96 3.13 -15.75 7.81
CA TYR A 96 4.23 -15.64 8.77
C TYR A 96 4.42 -16.88 9.63
N ASP A 97 3.34 -17.61 9.93
CA ASP A 97 3.39 -18.88 10.66
C ASP A 97 4.24 -19.94 9.95
N LEU A 98 4.36 -19.86 8.62
CA LEU A 98 5.17 -20.75 7.81
C LEU A 98 6.55 -20.19 7.50
N THR A 99 6.64 -18.90 7.18
CA THR A 99 7.89 -18.28 6.70
C THR A 99 8.80 -17.78 7.81
N HIS A 100 8.23 -17.29 8.91
CA HIS A 100 8.94 -16.56 9.98
C HIS A 100 9.77 -15.39 9.44
N ASP A 101 9.36 -14.79 8.30
CA ASP A 101 10.08 -13.71 7.65
C ASP A 101 9.60 -12.35 8.17
N ASP A 102 10.28 -11.84 9.21
CA ASP A 102 9.97 -10.54 9.82
C ASP A 102 10.13 -9.39 8.84
N LYS A 103 11.15 -9.45 8.00
CA LYS A 103 11.46 -8.38 7.04
C LYS A 103 10.32 -8.18 6.04
N GLU A 104 9.78 -9.28 5.51
CA GLU A 104 8.66 -9.24 4.57
C GLU A 104 7.43 -8.59 5.18
N VAL A 105 7.10 -8.94 6.41
CA VAL A 105 5.96 -8.37 7.14
C VAL A 105 6.16 -6.87 7.37
N ILE A 106 7.33 -6.47 7.85
CA ILE A 106 7.66 -5.08 8.14
C ILE A 106 7.59 -4.23 6.88
N GLU A 107 8.16 -4.71 5.78
CA GLU A 107 8.11 -4.01 4.49
C GLU A 107 6.67 -3.90 3.95
N ALA A 108 5.86 -4.93 4.14
CA ALA A 108 4.44 -4.90 3.76
C ALA A 108 3.64 -3.84 4.51
N CYS A 109 4.08 -3.48 5.71
CA CYS A 109 3.49 -2.40 6.50
C CYS A 109 3.96 -1.01 6.07
N GLY A 110 4.84 -0.92 5.09
CA GLY A 110 5.44 0.35 4.66
C GLY A 110 6.53 0.85 5.60
N LEU A 111 7.07 -0.03 6.44
CA LEU A 111 8.16 0.26 7.38
C LEU A 111 9.43 -0.45 6.93
N ASP A 112 10.56 -0.03 7.48
CA ASP A 112 11.84 -0.69 7.27
C ASP A 112 12.52 -1.03 8.61
N MET A 113 13.68 -1.66 8.55
CA MET A 113 14.41 -2.04 9.76
C MET A 113 14.92 -0.82 10.52
N PHE A 114 15.18 0.29 9.85
CA PHE A 114 15.55 1.53 10.51
C PHE A 114 14.39 2.05 11.38
N ASP A 115 13.17 2.02 10.86
CA ASP A 115 11.97 2.41 11.62
C ASP A 115 11.82 1.55 12.87
N MET A 116 11.98 0.23 12.72
CA MET A 116 11.87 -0.71 13.84
C MET A 116 12.97 -0.51 14.86
N ASN A 117 14.20 -0.32 14.42
CA ASN A 117 15.35 -0.12 15.32
C ASN A 117 15.30 1.23 16.05
N SER A 118 14.65 2.22 15.46
CA SER A 118 14.53 3.57 16.02
C SER A 118 13.37 3.71 17.00
N SER A 119 12.47 2.75 17.09
CA SER A 119 11.26 2.83 17.90
C SER A 119 11.08 1.60 18.80
N GLN A 120 11.35 1.77 20.08
CA GLN A 120 11.07 0.74 21.08
C GLN A 120 9.57 0.40 21.11
N ARG A 121 8.72 1.39 20.97
CA ARG A 121 7.26 1.20 20.93
C ARG A 121 6.87 0.25 19.79
N LEU A 122 7.36 0.49 18.58
CA LEU A 122 7.04 -0.37 17.43
C LEU A 122 7.55 -1.79 17.62
N ARG A 123 8.76 -1.96 18.16
CA ARG A 123 9.30 -3.29 18.45
C ARG A 123 8.45 -4.05 19.46
N LEU A 124 8.01 -3.39 20.53
CA LEU A 124 7.18 -4.02 21.56
C LEU A 124 5.80 -4.39 21.01
N LEU A 125 5.19 -3.53 20.21
CA LEU A 125 3.92 -3.82 19.55
C LEU A 125 4.06 -4.97 18.54
N TYR A 126 5.16 -5.03 17.81
CA TYR A 126 5.45 -6.13 16.91
C TYR A 126 5.55 -7.47 17.65
N ILE A 127 6.28 -7.52 18.76
CA ILE A 127 6.40 -8.72 19.60
C ILE A 127 5.03 -9.15 20.11
N GLN A 128 4.23 -8.21 20.57
CA GLN A 128 2.86 -8.47 21.06
C GLN A 128 1.97 -9.03 19.94
N ALA A 129 2.02 -8.42 18.76
CA ALA A 129 1.26 -8.86 17.60
C ALA A 129 1.68 -10.27 17.16
N LYS A 130 2.97 -10.55 17.15
CA LYS A 130 3.54 -11.88 16.83
C LYS A 130 3.05 -12.95 17.79
N LYS A 131 3.11 -12.68 19.08
CA LYS A 131 2.61 -13.65 20.09
C LYS A 131 1.14 -13.97 19.89
N SER A 132 0.32 -12.97 19.70
CA SER A 132 -1.12 -13.15 19.46
C SER A 132 -1.39 -13.91 18.17
N PHE A 133 -0.69 -13.56 17.09
CA PHE A 133 -0.85 -14.21 15.79
C PHE A 133 -0.47 -15.70 15.85
N LEU A 134 0.70 -16.00 16.39
CA LEU A 134 1.18 -17.39 16.48
C LEU A 134 0.32 -18.23 17.43
N SER A 135 -0.18 -17.65 18.51
CA SER A 135 -1.12 -18.34 19.41
C SER A 135 -2.39 -18.76 18.67
N LEU A 136 -2.95 -17.89 17.82
CA LEU A 136 -4.13 -18.24 17.03
C LEU A 136 -3.85 -19.32 15.98
N CYS A 137 -2.64 -19.38 15.45
CA CYS A 137 -2.28 -20.37 14.43
C CYS A 137 -2.06 -21.78 15.01
N TYR A 138 -1.61 -21.88 16.26
CA TYR A 138 -1.21 -23.17 16.86
C TYR A 138 -2.10 -23.64 18.01
N ASP A 139 -3.16 -22.92 18.29
CA ASP A 139 -4.21 -23.36 19.20
C ASP A 139 -5.25 -24.24 18.44
#